data_254adaaee8f925b3e8744430f7a0fc42
#
_entry.id   254adaaee8f925b3e8744430f7a0fc42
#
_cell.length_a   1.000
_cell.length_b   1.000
_cell.length_c   1.000
_cell.angle_alpha   90.00
_cell.angle_beta   90.00
_cell.angle_gamma   90.00
#
_symmetry.space_group_name_H-M   'P 1'
#
loop_
_entity.id
_entity.type
_entity.pdbx_description
1 polymer ?
#
loop_
_entity_poly.entity_id
_entity_poly.type
_entity_poly.pdbx_seq_one_letter_code
_entity_poly.pdbx_strand_id
1 'polypeptide(L)'
;MCIRDRIIRAIPLPPISIKKGPVPICPPNRQVKSFFDKIGSTIEIKNEKLSINFWSTSGMMASYYEMLRVMSNWLVKKGIKKQDAQKYITSLFLALSEDAVVNSKKDLKHLVKESQTPKGLNHQGLNTMSKKGVYKSVVNTLNSIHKRLSQ
;
A
#
# COMPACT_ATOMS: atom_id res chain seq x y z
N MET A 1 -27.75 -3.82 27.92
CA MET A 1 -27.33 -4.08 26.56
C MET A 1 -26.40 -2.95 26.13
N CYS A 2 -25.12 -3.19 26.01
CA CYS A 2 -24.14 -2.14 25.78
C CYS A 2 -24.19 -1.63 24.33
N ILE A 3 -24.31 -0.33 24.11
CA ILE A 3 -24.35 0.30 22.77
C ILE A 3 -23.09 -0.03 21.96
N ARG A 4 -21.97 -0.34 22.63
CA ARG A 4 -20.70 -0.72 21.99
C ARG A 4 -20.80 -1.90 21.03
N ASP A 5 -21.69 -2.85 21.28
CA ASP A 5 -21.84 -4.06 20.46
C ASP A 5 -22.49 -3.78 19.10
N ARG A 6 -23.00 -2.56 18.90
CA ARG A 6 -23.67 -2.12 17.67
C ARG A 6 -22.86 -1.12 16.86
N ILE A 7 -21.69 -0.70 17.34
CA ILE A 7 -20.83 0.26 16.66
C ILE A 7 -19.74 -0.50 15.93
N ILE A 8 -19.68 -0.31 14.62
CA ILE A 8 -18.62 -0.84 13.77
C ILE A 8 -17.83 0.33 13.24
N ARG A 9 -16.55 0.34 13.54
CA ARG A 9 -15.63 1.32 12.99
C ARG A 9 -15.21 0.87 11.60
N ALA A 10 -15.36 1.73 10.59
CA ALA A 10 -14.88 1.53 9.25
C ALA A 10 -14.06 2.75 8.81
N ILE A 11 -12.91 2.53 8.18
CA ILE A 11 -12.00 3.60 7.75
C ILE A 11 -11.65 3.41 6.29
N PRO A 12 -12.51 3.89 5.38
CA PRO A 12 -12.18 3.93 3.97
C PRO A 12 -11.06 4.94 3.69
N LEU A 13 -10.16 4.59 2.79
CA LEU A 13 -9.12 5.50 2.30
C LEU A 13 -9.62 6.30 1.08
N PRO A 14 -8.99 7.45 0.72
CA PRO A 14 -9.42 8.29 -0.41
C PRO A 14 -9.67 7.55 -1.73
N PRO A 15 -8.93 6.49 -2.12
CA PRO A 15 -9.21 5.75 -3.35
C PRO A 15 -10.57 5.05 -3.42
N ILE A 16 -11.34 5.03 -2.33
CA ILE A 16 -12.71 4.51 -2.32
C ILE A 16 -13.62 5.28 -3.29
N SER A 17 -13.30 6.54 -3.58
CA SER A 17 -14.02 7.36 -4.56
C SER A 17 -14.02 6.75 -5.97
N ILE A 18 -13.02 5.94 -6.28
CA ILE A 18 -12.91 5.16 -7.53
C ILE A 18 -13.18 3.66 -7.31
N LYS A 19 -13.84 3.32 -6.22
CA LYS A 19 -14.19 1.94 -5.82
C LYS A 19 -12.97 1.02 -5.67
N LYS A 20 -11.88 1.55 -5.12
CA LYS A 20 -10.61 0.83 -4.89
C LYS A 20 -10.10 1.08 -3.47
N GLY A 21 -9.23 0.17 -3.03
CA GLY A 21 -8.52 0.30 -1.77
C GLY A 21 -9.12 -0.51 -0.60
N PRO A 22 -8.33 -0.70 0.45
CA PRO A 22 -8.75 -1.45 1.63
C PRO A 22 -9.69 -0.64 2.51
N VAL A 23 -10.68 -1.32 3.09
CA VAL A 23 -11.57 -0.77 4.11
C VAL A 23 -11.46 -1.63 5.37
N PRO A 24 -10.60 -1.29 6.32
CA PRO A 24 -10.55 -1.96 7.61
C PRO A 24 -11.87 -1.75 8.38
N ILE A 25 -12.47 -2.81 8.89
CA ILE A 25 -13.64 -2.76 9.77
C ILE A 25 -13.36 -3.49 11.08
N CYS A 26 -13.85 -2.94 12.20
CA CYS A 26 -13.72 -3.52 13.53
C CYS A 26 -14.97 -3.22 14.38
N PRO A 27 -15.56 -4.21 15.04
CA PRO A 27 -15.36 -5.66 14.90
C PRO A 27 -15.85 -6.21 13.55
N PRO A 28 -15.54 -7.47 13.22
CA PRO A 28 -16.07 -8.14 12.04
C PRO A 28 -17.59 -8.09 11.97
N ASN A 29 -18.14 -7.79 10.79
CA ASN A 29 -19.57 -7.77 10.59
C ASN A 29 -19.94 -8.07 9.13
N ARG A 30 -20.68 -9.11 8.90
CA ARG A 30 -21.04 -9.59 7.56
C ARG A 30 -21.81 -8.56 6.71
N GLN A 31 -22.73 -7.82 7.30
CA GLN A 31 -23.55 -6.83 6.57
C GLN A 31 -22.68 -5.64 6.14
N VAL A 32 -21.87 -5.10 7.07
CA VAL A 32 -20.93 -3.98 6.81
C VAL A 32 -19.87 -4.40 5.81
N LYS A 33 -19.34 -5.63 5.93
CA LYS A 33 -18.44 -6.21 4.93
C LYS A 33 -19.06 -6.23 3.55
N SER A 34 -20.26 -6.81 3.41
CA SER A 34 -20.98 -6.89 2.13
C SER A 34 -21.25 -5.51 1.52
N PHE A 35 -21.46 -4.50 2.32
CA PHE A 35 -21.61 -3.11 1.85
C PHE A 35 -20.29 -2.57 1.28
N PHE A 36 -19.19 -2.66 2.04
CA PHE A 36 -17.91 -2.10 1.62
C PHE A 36 -17.24 -2.90 0.50
N ASP A 37 -17.46 -4.19 0.38
CA ASP A 37 -16.93 -5.00 -0.72
C ASP A 37 -17.47 -4.56 -2.11
N LYS A 38 -18.52 -3.75 -2.16
CA LYS A 38 -19.02 -3.13 -3.42
C LYS A 38 -18.19 -1.92 -3.86
N ILE A 39 -17.42 -1.32 -2.96
CA ILE A 39 -16.70 -0.06 -3.19
C ILE A 39 -15.24 -0.12 -2.77
N GLY A 40 -14.74 -1.28 -2.36
CA GLY A 40 -13.36 -1.50 -1.93
C GLY A 40 -13.12 -2.94 -1.53
N SER A 41 -12.04 -3.20 -0.81
CA SER A 41 -11.68 -4.52 -0.26
C SER A 41 -11.76 -4.48 1.25
N THR A 42 -12.74 -5.14 1.85
CA THR A 42 -12.93 -5.12 3.31
C THR A 42 -11.90 -5.99 4.01
N ILE A 43 -11.25 -5.44 5.03
CA ILE A 43 -10.32 -6.14 5.93
C ILE A 43 -10.95 -6.21 7.31
N GLU A 44 -11.31 -7.41 7.77
CA GLU A 44 -11.94 -7.62 9.06
C GLU A 44 -10.88 -7.69 10.19
N ILE A 45 -11.00 -6.79 11.16
CA ILE A 45 -10.10 -6.68 12.31
C ILE A 45 -10.86 -7.16 13.55
N LYS A 46 -10.38 -8.23 14.20
CA LYS A 46 -11.01 -8.80 15.40
C LYS A 46 -10.74 -7.99 16.67
N ASN A 47 -9.60 -7.31 16.74
CA ASN A 47 -9.17 -6.57 17.91
C ASN A 47 -8.88 -5.11 17.52
N GLU A 48 -9.62 -4.17 18.13
CA GLU A 48 -9.49 -2.75 17.84
C GLU A 48 -8.07 -2.21 18.06
N LYS A 49 -7.33 -2.75 19.04
CA LYS A 49 -5.93 -2.36 19.27
C LYS A 49 -5.01 -2.63 18.06
N LEU A 50 -5.38 -3.56 17.18
CA LEU A 50 -4.63 -3.83 15.95
C LEU A 50 -4.92 -2.83 14.84
N SER A 51 -6.00 -2.06 14.93
CA SER A 51 -6.38 -1.06 13.90
C SER A 51 -5.30 0.00 13.69
N ILE A 52 -4.58 0.37 14.74
CA ILE A 52 -3.51 1.36 14.69
C ILE A 52 -2.39 0.95 13.71
N ASN A 53 -2.13 -0.35 13.56
CA ASN A 53 -1.11 -0.86 12.64
C ASN A 53 -1.50 -0.58 11.17
N PHE A 54 -2.77 -0.76 10.83
CA PHE A 54 -3.29 -0.43 9.50
C PHE A 54 -3.25 1.08 9.23
N TRP A 55 -3.57 1.91 10.24
CA TRP A 55 -3.49 3.37 10.10
C TRP A 55 -2.07 3.85 9.92
N SER A 56 -1.12 3.22 10.62
CA SER A 56 0.30 3.53 10.45
C SER A 56 0.76 3.31 8.99
N THR A 57 0.33 2.21 8.38
CA THR A 57 0.66 1.94 6.96
C THR A 57 -0.03 2.90 6.00
N SER A 58 -1.26 3.33 6.30
CA SER A 58 -1.97 4.33 5.51
C SER A 58 -1.25 5.69 5.47
N GLY A 59 -0.45 6.01 6.48
CA GLY A 59 0.39 7.21 6.52
C GLY A 59 1.47 7.26 5.43
N MET A 60 1.69 6.16 4.70
CA MET A 60 2.67 6.09 3.60
C MET A 60 2.12 6.55 2.23
N MET A 61 0.84 6.94 2.12
CA MET A 61 0.24 7.32 0.84
C MET A 61 0.99 8.47 0.14
N ALA A 62 1.33 9.54 0.86
CA ALA A 62 2.05 10.67 0.29
C ALA A 62 3.45 10.26 -0.19
N SER A 63 4.16 9.42 0.58
CA SER A 63 5.48 8.89 0.22
C SER A 63 5.41 8.02 -1.04
N TYR A 64 4.36 7.25 -1.21
CA TYR A 64 4.12 6.48 -2.42
C TYR A 64 3.93 7.40 -3.64
N TYR A 65 3.07 8.42 -3.56
CA TYR A 65 2.89 9.37 -4.66
C TYR A 65 4.17 10.14 -4.98
N GLU A 66 4.96 10.49 -3.96
CA GLU A 66 6.25 11.14 -4.15
C GLU A 66 7.24 10.23 -4.91
N MET A 67 7.26 8.94 -4.61
CA MET A 67 8.07 7.98 -5.35
C MET A 67 7.67 7.95 -6.85
N LEU A 68 6.37 7.88 -7.16
CA LEU A 68 5.89 7.95 -8.54
C LEU A 68 6.30 9.26 -9.23
N ARG A 69 6.19 10.39 -8.52
CA ARG A 69 6.59 11.71 -9.01
C ARG A 69 8.08 11.78 -9.34
N VAL A 70 8.94 11.29 -8.43
CA VAL A 70 10.40 11.28 -8.61
C VAL A 70 10.78 10.45 -9.84
N MET A 71 10.19 9.26 -10.00
CA MET A 71 10.46 8.38 -11.15
C MET A 71 9.97 9.01 -12.46
N SER A 72 8.77 9.61 -12.47
CA SER A 72 8.24 10.33 -13.64
C SER A 72 9.14 11.51 -14.03
N ASN A 73 9.58 12.29 -13.06
CA ASN A 73 10.48 13.42 -13.30
C ASN A 73 11.85 12.97 -13.83
N TRP A 74 12.34 11.80 -13.40
CA TRP A 74 13.56 11.23 -13.95
C TRP A 74 13.41 10.94 -15.45
N LEU A 75 12.28 10.35 -15.89
CA LEU A 75 11.98 10.13 -17.30
C LEU A 75 11.91 11.45 -18.09
N VAL A 76 11.28 12.48 -17.51
CA VAL A 76 11.21 13.80 -18.14
C VAL A 76 12.61 14.39 -18.34
N LYS A 77 13.50 14.27 -17.36
CA LYS A 77 14.91 14.69 -17.49
C LYS A 77 15.68 13.89 -18.56
N LYS A 78 15.18 12.72 -18.97
CA LYS A 78 15.71 11.90 -20.06
C LYS A 78 15.04 12.17 -21.40
N GLY A 79 14.22 13.22 -21.52
CA GLY A 79 13.60 13.65 -22.76
C GLY A 79 12.20 13.09 -23.03
N ILE A 80 11.62 12.34 -22.10
CA ILE A 80 10.24 11.85 -22.24
C ILE A 80 9.24 12.96 -21.91
N LYS A 81 8.19 13.10 -22.70
CA LYS A 81 7.10 14.05 -22.40
C LYS A 81 6.47 13.75 -21.05
N LYS A 82 6.18 14.78 -20.26
CA LYS A 82 5.66 14.67 -18.89
C LYS A 82 4.42 13.75 -18.80
N GLN A 83 3.49 13.90 -19.72
CA GLN A 83 2.26 13.11 -19.74
C GLN A 83 2.54 11.62 -19.95
N ASP A 84 3.43 11.28 -20.89
CA ASP A 84 3.81 9.89 -21.18
C ASP A 84 4.61 9.28 -20.01
N ALA A 85 5.51 10.05 -19.41
CA ALA A 85 6.26 9.62 -18.23
C ALA A 85 5.33 9.28 -17.05
N GLN A 86 4.37 10.15 -16.75
CA GLN A 86 3.39 9.91 -15.69
C GLN A 86 2.52 8.69 -16.00
N LYS A 87 1.99 8.59 -17.23
CA LYS A 87 1.19 7.46 -17.68
C LYS A 87 1.96 6.14 -17.56
N TYR A 88 3.20 6.11 -18.01
CA TYR A 88 4.04 4.90 -17.94
C TYR A 88 4.26 4.46 -16.48
N ILE A 89 4.72 5.36 -15.62
CA ILE A 89 5.00 5.04 -14.21
C ILE A 89 3.75 4.59 -13.47
N THR A 90 2.64 5.30 -13.62
CA THR A 90 1.39 4.92 -12.93
C THR A 90 0.85 3.59 -13.42
N SER A 91 0.91 3.30 -14.73
CA SER A 91 0.48 2.01 -15.29
C SER A 91 1.38 0.86 -14.83
N LEU A 92 2.71 1.08 -14.76
CA LEU A 92 3.65 0.09 -14.26
C LEU A 92 3.33 -0.31 -12.81
N PHE A 93 3.19 0.68 -11.92
CA PHE A 93 2.93 0.39 -10.51
C PHE A 93 1.53 -0.15 -10.26
N LEU A 94 0.55 0.22 -11.09
CA LEU A 94 -0.78 -0.39 -11.04
C LEU A 94 -0.68 -1.90 -11.37
N ALA A 95 -0.02 -2.26 -12.47
CA ALA A 95 0.14 -3.66 -12.86
C ALA A 95 0.88 -4.49 -11.82
N LEU A 96 1.97 -3.95 -11.25
CA LEU A 96 2.70 -4.63 -10.17
C LEU A 96 1.87 -4.80 -8.91
N SER A 97 1.01 -3.83 -8.58
CA SER A 97 0.10 -3.92 -7.43
C SER A 97 -1.00 -4.94 -7.68
N GLU A 98 -1.56 -5.01 -8.88
CA GLU A 98 -2.58 -6.01 -9.25
C GLU A 98 -1.99 -7.42 -9.22
N ASP A 99 -0.78 -7.62 -9.74
CA ASP A 99 -0.07 -8.90 -9.64
C ASP A 99 0.17 -9.30 -8.17
N ALA A 100 0.60 -8.36 -7.33
CA ALA A 100 0.76 -8.60 -5.91
C ALA A 100 -0.56 -8.96 -5.20
N VAL A 101 -1.70 -8.38 -5.59
CA VAL A 101 -3.02 -8.72 -5.07
C VAL A 101 -3.41 -10.14 -5.45
N VAL A 102 -3.23 -10.53 -6.72
CA VAL A 102 -3.51 -11.89 -7.20
C VAL A 102 -2.68 -12.93 -6.42
N ASN A 103 -1.43 -12.59 -6.13
CA ASN A 103 -0.49 -13.46 -5.40
C ASN A 103 -0.51 -13.27 -3.87
N SER A 104 -1.43 -12.48 -3.32
CA SER A 104 -1.44 -12.09 -1.89
C SER A 104 -1.60 -13.24 -0.89
N LYS A 105 -1.99 -14.42 -1.34
CA LYS A 105 -2.02 -15.64 -0.50
C LYS A 105 -0.64 -16.26 -0.28
N LYS A 106 0.36 -15.90 -1.09
CA LYS A 106 1.75 -16.32 -0.95
C LYS A 106 2.55 -15.22 -0.24
N ASP A 107 3.72 -15.57 0.29
CA ASP A 107 4.67 -14.56 0.79
C ASP A 107 5.13 -13.68 -0.39
N LEU A 108 5.01 -12.36 -0.24
CA LEU A 108 5.48 -11.38 -1.24
C LEU A 108 6.97 -11.51 -1.57
N LYS A 109 7.76 -12.13 -0.69
CA LYS A 109 9.16 -12.51 -0.96
C LYS A 109 9.30 -13.37 -2.22
N HIS A 110 8.27 -14.15 -2.57
CA HIS A 110 8.24 -14.94 -3.79
C HIS A 110 8.30 -14.03 -5.03
N LEU A 111 7.45 -13.01 -5.08
CA LEU A 111 7.44 -12.04 -6.19
C LEU A 111 8.79 -11.29 -6.30
N VAL A 112 9.37 -10.92 -5.16
CA VAL A 112 10.72 -10.32 -5.15
C VAL A 112 11.75 -11.25 -5.78
N LYS A 113 11.71 -12.55 -5.50
CA LYS A 113 12.63 -13.53 -6.05
C LYS A 113 12.38 -13.77 -7.55
N GLU A 114 11.13 -13.94 -7.95
CA GLU A 114 10.77 -14.27 -9.34
C GLU A 114 11.00 -13.10 -10.30
N SER A 115 10.86 -11.85 -9.82
CA SER A 115 11.13 -10.66 -10.64
C SER A 115 12.60 -10.39 -10.91
N GLN A 116 13.51 -11.20 -10.33
CA GLN A 116 14.94 -11.01 -10.50
C GLN A 116 15.55 -12.08 -11.40
N THR A 117 16.37 -11.62 -12.36
CA THR A 117 17.32 -12.47 -13.08
C THR A 117 18.74 -12.18 -12.55
N PRO A 118 19.61 -13.19 -12.41
CA PRO A 118 20.98 -12.96 -11.99
C PRO A 118 21.66 -11.89 -12.86
N LYS A 119 22.25 -10.88 -12.21
CA LYS A 119 22.88 -9.70 -12.89
C LYS A 119 21.90 -8.83 -13.70
N GLY A 120 20.57 -9.06 -13.62
CA GLY A 120 19.56 -8.26 -14.30
C GLY A 120 19.32 -6.89 -13.67
N LEU A 121 18.56 -6.06 -14.38
CA LEU A 121 18.25 -4.68 -13.94
C LEU A 121 17.48 -4.65 -12.61
N ASN A 122 16.51 -5.57 -12.42
CA ASN A 122 15.75 -5.66 -11.18
C ASN A 122 16.63 -6.06 -9.99
N HIS A 123 17.56 -6.99 -10.19
CA HIS A 123 18.56 -7.36 -9.19
C HIS A 123 19.46 -6.17 -8.81
N GLN A 124 19.94 -5.41 -9.81
CA GLN A 124 20.73 -4.20 -9.57
C GLN A 124 19.94 -3.15 -8.80
N GLY A 125 18.68 -2.88 -9.18
CA GLY A 125 17.81 -1.92 -8.52
C GLY A 125 17.56 -2.28 -7.05
N LEU A 126 17.16 -3.53 -6.78
CA LEU A 126 16.93 -4.05 -5.44
C LEU A 126 18.17 -3.90 -4.54
N ASN A 127 19.34 -4.33 -5.03
CA ASN A 127 20.60 -4.25 -4.28
C ASN A 127 21.00 -2.81 -3.98
N THR A 128 20.84 -1.91 -4.96
CA THR A 128 21.15 -0.50 -4.78
C THR A 128 20.27 0.13 -3.70
N MET A 129 18.96 -0.08 -3.76
CA MET A 129 18.01 0.45 -2.78
C MET A 129 18.24 -0.15 -1.39
N SER A 130 18.55 -1.45 -1.31
CA SER A 130 18.86 -2.13 -0.04
C SER A 130 20.13 -1.54 0.58
N LYS A 131 21.23 -1.41 -0.17
CA LYS A 131 22.48 -0.81 0.30
C LYS A 131 22.31 0.63 0.76
N LYS A 132 21.43 1.40 0.11
CA LYS A 132 21.09 2.78 0.50
C LYS A 132 20.12 2.85 1.68
N GLY A 133 19.69 1.74 2.23
CA GLY A 133 18.84 1.68 3.41
C GLY A 133 17.37 2.08 3.17
N VAL A 134 16.90 2.09 1.92
CA VAL A 134 15.55 2.53 1.57
C VAL A 134 14.50 1.71 2.31
N TYR A 135 14.61 0.39 2.32
CA TYR A 135 13.64 -0.49 2.99
C TYR A 135 13.69 -0.37 4.51
N LYS A 136 14.88 -0.12 5.08
CA LYS A 136 15.03 0.19 6.52
C LYS A 136 14.37 1.53 6.85
N SER A 137 14.50 2.52 5.98
CA SER A 137 13.83 3.83 6.14
C SER A 137 12.31 3.70 6.15
N VAL A 138 11.74 2.84 5.28
CA VAL A 138 10.29 2.56 5.29
C VAL A 138 9.85 2.03 6.66
N VAL A 139 10.54 1.01 7.21
CA VAL A 139 10.22 0.46 8.53
C VAL A 139 10.35 1.50 9.63
N ASN A 140 11.41 2.30 9.63
CA ASN A 140 11.61 3.37 10.62
C ASN A 140 10.49 4.43 10.55
N THR A 141 10.04 4.77 9.34
CA THR A 141 8.93 5.71 9.14
C THR A 141 7.62 5.15 9.69
N LEU A 142 7.32 3.88 9.40
CA LEU A 142 6.14 3.20 9.96
C LEU A 142 6.16 3.18 11.49
N ASN A 143 7.31 2.87 12.10
CA ASN A 143 7.48 2.88 13.55
C ASN A 143 7.27 4.29 14.14
N SER A 144 7.75 5.33 13.47
CA SER A 144 7.56 6.72 13.89
C SER A 144 6.08 7.12 13.85
N ILE A 145 5.36 6.79 12.77
CA ILE A 145 3.93 7.05 12.64
C ILE A 145 3.15 6.27 13.70
N HIS A 146 3.48 4.99 13.87
CA HIS A 146 2.84 4.14 14.88
C HIS A 146 3.01 4.72 16.30
N LYS A 147 4.24 5.14 16.66
CA LYS A 147 4.51 5.78 17.95
C LYS A 147 3.63 7.02 18.18
N ARG A 148 3.49 7.88 17.16
CA ARG A 148 2.62 9.07 17.22
C ARG A 148 1.15 8.72 17.44
N LEU A 149 0.65 7.65 16.83
CA LEU A 149 -0.74 7.22 16.94
C LEU A 149 -1.03 6.47 18.24
N SER A 150 0.02 5.99 18.93
CA SER A 150 -0.09 5.26 20.21
C SER A 150 -0.06 6.18 21.44
N GLN A 151 0.17 7.47 21.25
CA GLN A 151 0.11 8.51 22.29
C GLN A 151 -1.33 9.00 22.47
#